data_dd396c649cf2f75ce0d91724a4e71d2b
#
_entry.id   dd396c649cf2f75ce0d91724a4e71d2b
#
_cell.length_a   1.000
_cell.length_b   1.000
_cell.length_c   1.000
_cell.angle_alpha   90.00
_cell.angle_beta   90.00
_cell.angle_gamma   90.00
#
_symmetry.space_group_name_H-M   'P 1'
#
loop_
_entity.id
_entity.type
_entity.pdbx_description
1 polymer ?
#
loop_
_entity_poly.entity_id
_entity_poly.type
_entity_poly.pdbx_seq_one_letter_code
_entity_poly.pdbx_strand_id
1 'polypeptide(L)'
;MGRKAKPLEMKLLDGNPGKQRLPKGIPSPPGDMPDIPVHLDEYGRQEWNRIADGLNVMGILRQVDQNVLGAYCASYSRWRHAEEELNKLKKESPLGALVLKTVSGNWIQQPLIGIANTAARDMVKYASEFGLTPAARASLGIKNEPRGKSKFDGLISVKGG
;
A
#
# COMPACT_ATOMS: atom_id res chain seq x y z
N MET A 1 5.41 -10.95 17.44
CA MET A 1 4.00 -10.72 17.01
C MET A 1 3.56 -11.90 16.17
N GLY A 2 2.38 -12.51 16.47
CA GLY A 2 1.83 -13.60 15.69
C GLY A 2 1.34 -13.15 14.30
N ARG A 3 1.30 -14.08 13.33
CA ARG A 3 0.78 -13.83 11.97
C ARG A 3 -0.71 -13.45 12.06
N LYS A 4 -1.11 -12.35 11.41
CA LYS A 4 -2.52 -11.95 11.32
C LYS A 4 -3.35 -13.06 10.66
N ALA A 5 -4.54 -13.33 11.19
CA ALA A 5 -5.44 -14.33 10.63
C ALA A 5 -5.93 -13.90 9.23
N LYS A 6 -6.03 -14.85 8.30
CA LYS A 6 -6.65 -14.60 6.99
C LYS A 6 -8.14 -14.26 7.15
N PRO A 7 -8.66 -13.27 6.40
CA PRO A 7 -10.11 -13.01 6.33
C PRO A 7 -10.89 -14.28 5.95
N LEU A 8 -12.13 -14.40 6.48
CA LEU A 8 -12.97 -15.58 6.27
C LEU A 8 -13.27 -15.83 4.80
N GLU A 9 -13.60 -14.77 4.05
CA GLU A 9 -13.91 -14.85 2.62
C GLU A 9 -12.75 -15.45 1.82
N MET A 10 -11.52 -15.08 2.14
CA MET A 10 -10.33 -15.64 1.51
C MET A 10 -10.06 -17.09 1.90
N LYS A 11 -10.40 -17.48 3.14
CA LYS A 11 -10.34 -18.91 3.52
C LYS A 11 -11.34 -19.76 2.75
N LEU A 12 -12.52 -19.20 2.47
CA LEU A 12 -13.56 -19.85 1.66
C LEU A 12 -13.14 -19.99 0.20
N LEU A 13 -12.57 -18.93 -0.40
CA LEU A 13 -12.04 -18.94 -1.77
C LEU A 13 -10.88 -19.94 -1.94
N ASP A 14 -10.04 -20.09 -0.93
CA ASP A 14 -8.95 -21.07 -0.91
C ASP A 14 -9.45 -22.53 -0.70
N GLY A 15 -10.76 -22.74 -0.52
CA GLY A 15 -11.33 -24.08 -0.26
C GLY A 15 -11.03 -24.62 1.15
N ASN A 16 -10.58 -23.78 2.08
CA ASN A 16 -10.27 -24.15 3.47
C ASN A 16 -9.39 -25.42 3.59
N PRO A 17 -8.19 -25.45 3.00
CA PRO A 17 -7.37 -26.66 2.92
C PRO A 17 -6.99 -27.26 4.28
N GLY A 18 -6.99 -26.45 5.33
CA GLY A 18 -6.76 -26.89 6.70
C GLY A 18 -8.00 -27.43 7.41
N LYS A 19 -9.15 -27.55 6.74
CA LYS A 19 -10.45 -27.98 7.32
C LYS A 19 -10.77 -27.31 8.67
N GLN A 20 -10.32 -26.09 8.85
CA GLN A 20 -10.58 -25.34 10.09
C GLN A 20 -12.07 -25.01 10.20
N ARG A 21 -12.62 -25.10 11.41
CA ARG A 21 -13.98 -24.68 11.68
C ARG A 21 -14.11 -23.19 11.36
N LEU A 22 -14.82 -22.87 10.29
CA LEU A 22 -15.06 -21.49 9.89
C LEU A 22 -16.12 -20.89 10.82
N PRO A 23 -15.95 -19.67 11.33
CA PRO A 23 -16.95 -18.98 12.11
C PRO A 23 -18.22 -18.83 11.27
N LYS A 24 -19.36 -19.22 11.82
CA LYS A 24 -20.67 -18.97 11.19
C LYS A 24 -21.15 -17.58 11.59
N GLY A 25 -21.64 -16.82 10.61
CA GLY A 25 -22.35 -15.57 10.90
C GLY A 25 -21.45 -14.34 11.13
N ILE A 26 -20.23 -14.30 10.58
CA ILE A 26 -19.50 -13.04 10.48
C ILE A 26 -20.26 -12.17 9.46
N PRO A 27 -20.78 -10.99 9.86
CA PRO A 27 -21.43 -10.10 8.92
C PRO A 27 -20.44 -9.70 7.84
N SER A 28 -20.80 -9.90 6.57
CA SER A 28 -20.06 -9.26 5.47
C SER A 28 -20.52 -7.80 5.41
N PRO A 29 -19.61 -6.82 5.49
CA PRO A 29 -19.99 -5.43 5.33
C PRO A 29 -20.63 -5.20 3.96
N PRO A 30 -21.50 -4.18 3.79
CA PRO A 30 -22.05 -3.81 2.48
C PRO A 30 -20.94 -3.72 1.43
N GLY A 31 -21.21 -4.26 0.23
CA GLY A 31 -20.24 -4.40 -0.84
C GLY A 31 -20.01 -3.15 -1.69
N ASP A 32 -20.67 -2.03 -1.34
CA ASP A 32 -20.56 -0.80 -2.11
C ASP A 32 -19.17 -0.18 -1.98
N MET A 33 -18.70 0.39 -3.10
CA MET A 33 -17.44 1.12 -3.15
C MET A 33 -17.54 2.36 -2.26
N PRO A 34 -16.57 2.62 -1.37
CA PRO A 34 -16.59 3.80 -0.53
C PRO A 34 -16.33 5.07 -1.34
N ASP A 35 -16.96 6.17 -0.92
CA ASP A 35 -16.71 7.49 -1.46
C ASP A 35 -15.30 7.98 -1.13
N ILE A 36 -14.79 8.89 -1.95
CA ILE A 36 -13.50 9.52 -1.71
C ILE A 36 -13.59 10.42 -0.47
N PRO A 37 -12.74 10.22 0.56
CA PRO A 37 -12.74 11.10 1.72
C PRO A 37 -12.48 12.56 1.37
N VAL A 38 -13.30 13.47 1.89
CA VAL A 38 -13.27 14.90 1.57
C VAL A 38 -11.96 15.59 1.97
N HIS A 39 -11.24 15.05 2.94
CA HIS A 39 -9.98 15.60 3.46
C HIS A 39 -8.76 15.29 2.58
N LEU A 40 -8.92 14.42 1.56
CA LEU A 40 -7.83 14.12 0.65
C LEU A 40 -7.59 15.31 -0.30
N ASP A 41 -6.33 15.70 -0.40
CA ASP A 41 -5.85 16.65 -1.40
C ASP A 41 -5.74 15.99 -2.79
N GLU A 42 -5.23 16.72 -3.76
CA GLU A 42 -5.15 16.27 -5.16
C GLU A 42 -4.33 14.98 -5.31
N TYR A 43 -3.16 14.87 -4.69
CA TYR A 43 -2.35 13.64 -4.75
C TYR A 43 -3.03 12.45 -4.08
N GLY A 44 -3.66 12.68 -2.94
CA GLY A 44 -4.42 11.66 -2.24
C GLY A 44 -5.61 11.15 -3.06
N ARG A 45 -6.33 12.06 -3.75
CA ARG A 45 -7.45 11.70 -4.64
C ARG A 45 -6.99 10.94 -5.88
N GLN A 46 -5.89 11.35 -6.50
CA GLN A 46 -5.30 10.64 -7.64
C GLN A 46 -4.92 9.21 -7.25
N GLU A 47 -4.28 9.05 -6.09
CA GLU A 47 -3.89 7.73 -5.60
C GLU A 47 -5.10 6.87 -5.22
N TRP A 48 -6.15 7.48 -4.64
CA TRP A 48 -7.41 6.80 -4.39
C TRP A 48 -7.98 6.22 -5.67
N ASN A 49 -8.15 7.05 -6.71
CA ASN A 49 -8.69 6.62 -8.00
C ASN A 49 -7.84 5.52 -8.65
N ARG A 50 -6.52 5.58 -8.47
CA ARG A 50 -5.60 4.59 -9.04
C ARG A 50 -5.79 3.18 -8.46
N ILE A 51 -6.14 3.07 -7.17
CA ILE A 51 -6.14 1.76 -6.50
C ILE A 51 -7.52 1.27 -6.08
N ALA A 52 -8.48 2.15 -5.82
CA ALA A 52 -9.79 1.77 -5.29
C ALA A 52 -10.56 0.87 -6.26
N ASP A 53 -10.55 1.17 -7.56
CA ASP A 53 -11.21 0.34 -8.57
C ASP A 53 -10.63 -1.08 -8.59
N GLY A 54 -9.31 -1.22 -8.54
CA GLY A 54 -8.65 -2.51 -8.51
C GLY A 54 -8.98 -3.33 -7.26
N LEU A 55 -9.01 -2.67 -6.10
CA LEU A 55 -9.39 -3.31 -4.83
C LEU A 55 -10.87 -3.71 -4.81
N ASN A 56 -11.73 -2.89 -5.41
CA ASN A 56 -13.16 -3.19 -5.53
C ASN A 56 -13.39 -4.39 -6.44
N VAL A 57 -12.77 -4.45 -7.61
CA VAL A 57 -12.85 -5.60 -8.54
C VAL A 57 -12.36 -6.89 -7.86
N MET A 58 -11.32 -6.81 -7.05
CA MET A 58 -10.84 -7.95 -6.25
C MET A 58 -11.74 -8.30 -5.07
N GLY A 59 -12.81 -7.54 -4.80
CA GLY A 59 -13.71 -7.74 -3.68
C GLY A 59 -13.08 -7.49 -2.30
N ILE A 60 -11.94 -6.81 -2.25
CA ILE A 60 -11.19 -6.54 -1.02
C ILE A 60 -11.70 -5.27 -0.33
N LEU A 61 -12.06 -4.24 -1.11
CA LEU A 61 -12.51 -2.96 -0.62
C LEU A 61 -14.00 -2.99 -0.28
N ARG A 62 -14.34 -2.55 0.91
CA ARG A 62 -15.70 -2.38 1.40
C ARG A 62 -15.90 -0.97 1.94
N GLN A 63 -17.14 -0.54 2.10
CA GLN A 63 -17.45 0.79 2.62
C GLN A 63 -16.81 1.09 3.99
N VAL A 64 -16.69 0.08 4.85
CA VAL A 64 -16.04 0.21 6.17
C VAL A 64 -14.54 0.50 6.09
N ASP A 65 -13.91 0.23 4.96
CA ASP A 65 -12.46 0.39 4.76
C ASP A 65 -12.08 1.81 4.32
N GLN A 66 -13.07 2.69 4.11
CA GLN A 66 -12.89 4.07 3.63
C GLN A 66 -11.78 4.82 4.37
N ASN A 67 -11.81 4.77 5.69
CA ASN A 67 -10.86 5.52 6.51
C ASN A 67 -9.43 4.94 6.44
N VAL A 68 -9.30 3.61 6.34
CA VAL A 68 -7.98 2.95 6.26
C VAL A 68 -7.35 3.23 4.89
N LEU A 69 -8.12 3.12 3.81
CA LEU A 69 -7.67 3.49 2.48
C LEU A 69 -7.39 4.99 2.38
N GLY A 70 -8.23 5.82 3.00
CA GLY A 70 -8.00 7.26 3.09
C GLY A 70 -6.70 7.62 3.82
N ALA A 71 -6.37 6.91 4.90
CA ALA A 71 -5.10 7.09 5.62
C ALA A 71 -3.89 6.69 4.76
N TYR A 72 -4.01 5.62 3.96
CA TYR A 72 -3.00 5.26 2.95
C TYR A 72 -2.79 6.40 1.95
N CYS A 73 -3.87 6.90 1.34
CA CYS A 73 -3.82 7.96 0.33
C CYS A 73 -3.28 9.29 0.90
N ALA A 74 -3.64 9.63 2.13
CA ALA A 74 -3.10 10.80 2.82
C ALA A 74 -1.61 10.66 3.14
N SER A 75 -1.14 9.45 3.44
CA SER A 75 0.28 9.16 3.63
C SER A 75 1.04 9.26 2.31
N TYR A 76 0.47 8.75 1.23
CA TYR A 76 1.02 8.90 -0.12
C TYR A 76 1.17 10.37 -0.51
N SER A 77 0.15 11.19 -0.27
CA SER A 77 0.20 12.62 -0.56
C SER A 77 1.31 13.33 0.22
N ARG A 78 1.41 13.09 1.54
CA ARG A 78 2.48 13.66 2.36
C ARG A 78 3.87 13.26 1.88
N TRP A 79 4.05 11.99 1.51
CA TRP A 79 5.28 11.51 0.94
C TRP A 79 5.63 12.24 -0.36
N ARG A 80 4.67 12.35 -1.28
CA ARG A 80 4.84 13.06 -2.56
C ARG A 80 5.24 14.51 -2.36
N HIS A 81 4.52 15.26 -1.54
CA HIS A 81 4.85 16.66 -1.23
C HIS A 81 6.26 16.81 -0.65
N ALA A 82 6.62 15.97 0.31
CA ALA A 82 7.94 16.02 0.92
C ALA A 82 9.05 15.72 -0.08
N GLU A 83 8.89 14.71 -0.94
CA GLU A 83 9.87 14.34 -1.98
C GLU A 83 9.99 15.44 -3.05
N GLU A 84 8.90 16.07 -3.45
CA GLU A 84 8.92 17.16 -4.41
C GLU A 84 9.69 18.37 -3.88
N GLU A 85 9.46 18.76 -2.62
CA GLU A 85 10.21 19.84 -1.98
C GLU A 85 11.69 19.49 -1.78
N LEU A 86 12.00 18.27 -1.36
CA LEU A 86 13.39 17.78 -1.29
C LEU A 86 14.08 17.83 -2.65
N ASN A 87 13.37 17.48 -3.73
CA ASN A 87 13.91 17.55 -5.09
C ASN A 87 14.14 18.99 -5.56
N LYS A 88 13.31 19.96 -5.14
CA LYS A 88 13.56 21.40 -5.39
C LYS A 88 14.82 21.85 -4.65
N LEU A 89 14.90 21.57 -3.35
CA LEU A 89 16.07 21.90 -2.54
C LEU A 89 17.35 21.27 -3.08
N LYS A 90 17.28 20.01 -3.56
CA LYS A 90 18.43 19.32 -4.15
C LYS A 90 18.97 20.01 -5.42
N LYS A 91 18.09 20.62 -6.22
CA LYS A 91 18.50 21.39 -7.40
C LYS A 91 19.20 22.69 -7.02
N GLU A 92 18.75 23.35 -5.96
CA GLU A 92 19.33 24.60 -5.47
C GLU A 92 20.62 24.35 -4.66
N SER A 93 20.58 23.37 -3.78
CA SER A 93 21.71 22.98 -2.91
C SER A 93 21.61 21.51 -2.54
N PRO A 94 22.47 20.62 -3.08
CA PRO A 94 22.47 19.21 -2.69
C PRO A 94 22.62 18.99 -1.18
N LEU A 95 23.45 19.81 -0.50
CA LEU A 95 23.63 19.74 0.93
C LEU A 95 22.39 20.24 1.68
N GLY A 96 21.73 21.30 1.18
CA GLY A 96 20.51 21.85 1.78
C GLY A 96 19.32 20.89 1.76
N ALA A 97 19.32 19.91 0.83
CA ALA A 97 18.33 18.84 0.82
C ALA A 97 18.58 17.78 1.93
N LEU A 98 19.78 17.72 2.49
CA LEU A 98 20.13 16.74 3.53
C LEU A 98 20.15 17.35 4.93
N VAL A 99 20.67 18.56 5.04
CA VAL A 99 20.81 19.26 6.32
C VAL A 99 20.43 20.73 6.19
N LEU A 100 19.99 21.29 7.29
CA LEU A 100 19.76 22.73 7.39
C LEU A 100 20.47 23.30 8.64
N LYS A 101 20.86 24.56 8.56
CA LYS A 101 21.45 25.28 9.68
C LYS A 101 20.35 26.04 10.43
N THR A 102 20.22 25.75 11.71
CA THR A 102 19.24 26.45 12.58
C THR A 102 19.67 27.90 12.85
N VAL A 103 18.74 28.71 13.35
CA VAL A 103 19.04 30.09 13.78
C VAL A 103 20.15 30.14 14.85
N SER A 104 20.22 29.12 15.71
CA SER A 104 21.30 28.97 16.73
C SER A 104 22.64 28.48 16.17
N GLY A 105 22.72 28.28 14.84
CA GLY A 105 23.96 27.87 14.16
C GLY A 105 24.20 26.36 14.09
N ASN A 106 23.34 25.52 14.67
CA ASN A 106 23.49 24.07 14.66
C ASN A 106 23.04 23.47 13.33
N TRP A 107 23.73 22.43 12.86
CA TRP A 107 23.31 21.63 11.72
C TRP A 107 22.35 20.52 12.18
N ILE A 108 21.20 20.44 11.55
CA ILE A 108 20.21 19.38 11.77
C ILE A 108 19.84 18.73 10.46
N GLN A 109 19.33 17.50 10.51
CA GLN A 109 18.77 16.86 9.34
C GLN A 109 17.61 17.70 8.78
N GLN A 110 17.49 17.77 7.45
CA GLN A 110 16.36 18.41 6.80
C GLN A 110 15.03 17.76 7.28
N PRO A 111 14.13 18.52 7.92
CA PRO A 111 12.89 17.96 8.49
C PRO A 111 12.02 17.21 7.50
N LEU A 112 12.03 17.62 6.21
CA LEU A 112 11.29 16.96 5.14
C LEU A 112 11.67 15.49 4.97
N ILE A 113 12.95 15.13 5.23
CA ILE A 113 13.38 13.72 5.20
C ILE A 113 12.64 12.89 6.25
N GLY A 114 12.49 13.45 7.46
CA GLY A 114 11.72 12.79 8.53
C GLY A 114 10.26 12.59 8.16
N ILE A 115 9.63 13.61 7.55
CA ILE A 115 8.26 13.56 7.06
C ILE A 115 8.12 12.50 5.96
N ALA A 116 9.00 12.52 4.95
CA ALA A 116 8.99 11.56 3.85
C ALA A 116 9.15 10.12 4.36
N ASN A 117 10.13 9.86 5.20
CA ASN A 117 10.39 8.53 5.77
C ASN A 117 9.23 8.02 6.63
N THR A 118 8.60 8.89 7.42
CA THR A 118 7.45 8.51 8.25
C THR A 118 6.25 8.20 7.36
N ALA A 119 5.93 9.08 6.42
CA ALA A 119 4.83 8.88 5.48
C ALA A 119 5.01 7.60 4.64
N ALA A 120 6.23 7.31 4.16
CA ALA A 120 6.54 6.07 3.44
C ALA A 120 6.32 4.82 4.30
N ARG A 121 6.74 4.83 5.56
CA ARG A 121 6.50 3.70 6.49
C ARG A 121 5.02 3.47 6.76
N ASP A 122 4.27 4.55 6.97
CA ASP A 122 2.82 4.47 7.20
C ASP A 122 2.11 3.96 5.96
N MET A 123 2.49 4.45 4.77
CA MET A 123 1.97 3.98 3.49
C MET A 123 2.19 2.47 3.31
N VAL A 124 3.39 1.95 3.56
CA VAL A 124 3.68 0.51 3.47
C VAL A 124 2.85 -0.29 4.47
N LYS A 125 2.68 0.22 5.69
CA LYS A 125 1.85 -0.42 6.72
C LYS A 125 0.41 -0.55 6.27
N TYR A 126 -0.23 0.53 5.80
CA TYR A 126 -1.60 0.50 5.30
C TYR A 126 -1.73 -0.33 4.02
N ALA A 127 -0.76 -0.22 3.10
CA ALA A 127 -0.73 -1.03 1.88
C ALA A 127 -0.76 -2.54 2.15
N SER A 128 -0.13 -2.97 3.24
CA SER A 128 -0.12 -4.38 3.62
C SER A 128 -1.49 -4.91 4.04
N GLU A 129 -2.38 -4.06 4.56
CA GLU A 129 -3.75 -4.47 4.94
C GLU A 129 -4.60 -4.81 3.71
N PHE A 130 -4.36 -4.11 2.59
CA PHE A 130 -5.09 -4.30 1.32
C PHE A 130 -4.40 -5.25 0.34
N GLY A 131 -3.34 -5.94 0.74
CA GLY A 131 -2.63 -6.83 -0.16
C GLY A 131 -1.87 -6.12 -1.29
N LEU A 132 -1.55 -4.83 -1.14
CA LEU A 132 -0.84 -4.06 -2.16
C LEU A 132 0.65 -4.44 -2.27
N THR A 133 1.18 -5.19 -1.29
CA THR A 133 2.53 -5.73 -1.37
C THR A 133 2.53 -7.21 -1.78
N PRO A 134 3.60 -7.72 -2.44
CA PRO A 134 3.68 -9.15 -2.81
C PRO A 134 3.54 -10.08 -1.61
N ALA A 135 4.18 -9.75 -0.48
CA ALA A 135 4.11 -10.53 0.74
C ALA A 135 2.69 -10.54 1.34
N ALA A 136 2.00 -9.40 1.31
CA ALA A 136 0.62 -9.29 1.77
C ALA A 136 -0.33 -10.08 0.86
N ARG A 137 -0.16 -10.02 -0.47
CA ARG A 137 -0.96 -10.84 -1.41
C ARG A 137 -0.76 -12.32 -1.15
N ALA A 138 0.48 -12.78 -0.98
CA ALA A 138 0.75 -14.17 -0.63
C ALA A 138 0.11 -14.57 0.71
N SER A 139 0.15 -13.68 1.70
CA SER A 139 -0.48 -13.89 3.01
C SER A 139 -2.00 -13.95 2.93
N LEU A 140 -2.60 -13.13 2.09
CA LEU A 140 -4.05 -13.07 1.86
C LEU A 140 -4.54 -14.20 0.95
N GLY A 141 -3.64 -14.93 0.27
CA GLY A 141 -4.00 -16.00 -0.68
C GLY A 141 -4.49 -15.49 -2.03
N ILE A 142 -4.24 -14.23 -2.35
CA ILE A 142 -4.57 -13.65 -3.65
C ILE A 142 -3.70 -14.33 -4.70
N LYS A 143 -4.31 -15.15 -5.56
CA LYS A 143 -3.59 -15.76 -6.69
C LYS A 143 -3.20 -14.66 -7.66
N ASN A 144 -1.91 -14.50 -7.90
CA ASN A 144 -1.47 -13.73 -9.07
C ASN A 144 -1.89 -14.52 -10.30
N GLU A 145 -2.79 -13.98 -11.12
CA GLU A 145 -2.97 -14.55 -12.47
C GLU A 145 -1.60 -14.53 -13.16
N PRO A 146 -1.20 -15.64 -13.80
CA PRO A 146 0.04 -15.66 -14.54
C PRO A 146 -0.03 -14.54 -15.60
N ARG A 147 0.85 -13.58 -15.52
CA ARG A 147 1.07 -12.65 -16.63
C ARG A 147 1.29 -13.50 -17.85
N GLY A 148 0.51 -13.25 -18.92
CA GLY A 148 0.66 -13.94 -20.18
C GLY A 148 2.13 -14.08 -20.56
N LYS A 149 2.50 -15.19 -21.20
CA LYS A 149 3.86 -15.68 -21.49
C LYS A 149 4.91 -14.56 -21.49
N SER A 150 5.77 -14.57 -20.47
CA SER A 150 6.91 -13.67 -20.41
C SER A 150 7.84 -13.96 -21.60
N LYS A 151 8.46 -12.93 -22.15
CA LYS A 151 9.52 -13.09 -23.16
C LYS A 151 10.69 -13.95 -22.68
N PHE A 152 10.74 -14.28 -21.39
CA PHE A 152 11.75 -15.11 -20.73
C PHE A 152 11.30 -16.56 -20.47
N ASP A 153 10.04 -16.92 -20.75
CA ASP A 153 9.54 -18.30 -20.54
C ASP A 153 10.27 -19.34 -21.40
N GLY A 154 10.87 -18.90 -22.51
CA GLY A 154 11.71 -19.75 -23.35
C GLY A 154 13.16 -19.95 -22.86
N LEU A 155 13.62 -19.15 -21.90
CA LEU A 155 15.01 -19.19 -21.39
C LEU A 155 15.18 -20.10 -20.16
N ILE A 156 14.08 -20.46 -19.50
CA ILE A 156 14.10 -21.27 -18.26
C ILE A 156 13.84 -22.77 -18.55
N SER A 157 13.59 -23.13 -19.81
CA SER A 157 13.50 -24.54 -20.22
C SER A 157 14.90 -25.17 -20.27
N VAL A 158 15.52 -25.37 -19.11
CA VAL A 158 16.70 -26.26 -19.01
C VAL A 158 16.21 -27.67 -19.18
N LYS A 159 16.56 -28.30 -20.29
CA LYS A 159 16.47 -29.73 -20.53
C LYS A 159 17.18 -30.44 -19.38
N GLY A 160 16.40 -31.08 -18.49
CA GLY A 160 16.93 -32.21 -17.70
C GLY A 160 17.12 -33.39 -18.63
N GLY A 161 18.37 -33.73 -18.87
CA GLY A 161 18.78 -35.04 -19.42
C GLY A 161 18.99 -35.99 -18.25
#